data_b9cf3fd5bf1818d720df7149a3a0c357
#
_entry.id   b9cf3fd5bf1818d720df7149a3a0c357
#
_cell.length_a   1.000
_cell.length_b   1.000
_cell.length_c   1.000
_cell.angle_alpha   90.00
_cell.angle_beta   90.00
_cell.angle_gamma   90.00
#
_symmetry.space_group_name_H-M   'P 1'
#
loop_
_entity.id
_entity.type
_entity.pdbx_description
1 polymer ?
#
loop_
_entity_poly.entity_id
_entity_poly.type
_entity_poly.pdbx_seq_one_letter_code
_entity_poly.pdbx_strand_id
1 'polypeptide(L)'
;MNPDPIKDQNSIVPYAIPLLNTPQRYFKFLKEQIFLAQSMPQLANQPPKLNYSMNNHPKRNFCAQQLLVSPSAIFSSLIADIQRARETIDMEYYIFANDRTGRLFADILRRKARQGLRVRLIVDGYGSFSLGRDMRRALENDGVELQSHALMRHSRYHRKMAIIDGRIAHIGGINIADRYVVGNALGKWYDVQLRLMGDVVGAISRLFDYDSYVCEGIDCEVPMPYYRAGLEVVWSESRAGHAMAELLDDVVRSATQSLLLTTPYFMPPRRVIALLRAAVQRGVGVTLLIPERCDVWMLDHVMRRRLSEALECGVDVRICRGAFLHSKLALIDNERVVVGSANLDARSLYHNREIMASTTNREVVASARRFIDSMLAISTEPTQKDRRSLIPSLLCRCIEGWL
;
A
#
# COMPACT_ATOMS: atom_id res chain seq x y z
N MET A 1 18.91 48.52 27.34
CA MET A 1 19.34 47.13 27.49
C MET A 1 18.20 46.24 26.98
N ASN A 2 18.35 45.74 25.78
CA ASN A 2 17.36 44.93 25.09
C ASN A 2 17.86 43.48 25.15
N PRO A 3 17.09 42.47 25.54
CA PRO A 3 17.52 41.08 25.41
C PRO A 3 17.16 40.53 24.05
N ASP A 4 18.15 39.88 23.44
CA ASP A 4 18.07 39.15 22.16
C ASP A 4 16.97 38.08 22.14
N PRO A 5 16.28 37.89 21.00
CA PRO A 5 15.37 36.77 20.85
C PRO A 5 16.14 35.49 20.47
N ILE A 6 15.95 34.45 21.25
CA ILE A 6 16.40 33.08 21.03
C ILE A 6 15.80 32.60 19.72
N LYS A 7 16.64 32.38 18.72
CA LYS A 7 16.27 31.74 17.43
C LYS A 7 15.91 30.27 17.67
N ASP A 8 14.65 29.99 17.53
CA ASP A 8 14.10 28.62 17.48
C ASP A 8 14.59 27.93 16.19
N GLN A 9 15.55 27.01 16.30
CA GLN A 9 16.15 26.27 15.19
C GLN A 9 15.44 24.93 14.93
N ASN A 10 14.13 24.86 15.06
CA ASN A 10 13.33 23.67 14.70
C ASN A 10 12.36 23.93 13.54
N SER A 11 12.76 24.75 12.58
CA SER A 11 12.04 24.79 11.31
C SER A 11 12.37 23.55 10.47
N ILE A 12 11.49 22.55 10.49
CA ILE A 12 11.42 21.51 9.48
C ILE A 12 11.14 22.22 8.16
N VAL A 13 12.17 22.41 7.35
CA VAL A 13 12.06 22.94 5.99
C VAL A 13 11.19 21.95 5.21
N PRO A 14 10.01 22.35 4.69
CA PRO A 14 9.28 21.51 3.76
C PRO A 14 10.12 21.46 2.48
N TYR A 15 10.71 20.30 2.18
CA TYR A 15 11.32 20.08 0.86
C TYR A 15 10.26 20.31 -0.21
N ALA A 16 10.31 21.46 -0.85
CA ALA A 16 9.58 21.71 -2.09
C ALA A 16 10.10 20.71 -3.13
N ILE A 17 9.34 19.64 -3.36
CA ILE A 17 9.66 18.66 -4.41
C ILE A 17 9.45 19.39 -5.75
N PRO A 18 10.49 19.58 -6.57
CA PRO A 18 10.33 20.15 -7.90
C PRO A 18 9.31 19.33 -8.67
N LEU A 19 8.42 19.96 -9.44
CA LEU A 19 7.47 19.29 -10.33
C LEU A 19 8.27 18.41 -11.31
N LEU A 20 8.36 17.11 -11.00
CA LEU A 20 9.09 16.12 -11.78
C LEU A 20 8.19 15.61 -12.92
N ASN A 21 7.95 16.47 -13.91
CA ASN A 21 6.95 16.24 -14.96
C ASN A 21 7.38 15.25 -16.06
N THR A 22 8.59 14.69 -16.00
CA THR A 22 9.05 13.69 -16.97
C THR A 22 9.69 12.49 -16.29
N PRO A 23 9.56 11.27 -16.87
CA PRO A 23 10.20 10.06 -16.37
C PRO A 23 11.72 10.22 -16.16
N GLN A 24 12.42 10.89 -17.10
CA GLN A 24 13.86 11.12 -17.02
C GLN A 24 14.23 11.96 -15.79
N ARG A 25 13.50 13.03 -15.49
CA ARG A 25 13.72 13.88 -14.32
C ARG A 25 13.47 13.11 -13.02
N TYR A 26 12.43 12.29 -13.00
CA TYR A 26 12.13 11.47 -11.83
C TYR A 26 13.22 10.43 -11.56
N PHE A 27 13.66 9.67 -12.58
CA PHE A 27 14.75 8.71 -12.41
C PHE A 27 16.09 9.39 -12.10
N LYS A 28 16.36 10.60 -12.64
CA LYS A 28 17.49 11.40 -12.23
C LYS A 28 17.42 11.77 -10.76
N PHE A 29 16.26 12.26 -10.29
CA PHE A 29 16.01 12.58 -8.88
C PHE A 29 16.23 11.36 -7.97
N LEU A 30 15.68 10.19 -8.31
CA LEU A 30 15.92 8.97 -7.52
C LEU A 30 17.40 8.59 -7.48
N LYS A 31 18.13 8.70 -8.59
CA LYS A 31 19.59 8.47 -8.61
C LYS A 31 20.33 9.49 -7.76
N GLU A 32 19.95 10.76 -7.79
CA GLU A 32 20.52 11.81 -6.94
C GLU A 32 20.27 11.54 -5.46
N GLN A 33 19.08 11.08 -5.08
CA GLN A 33 18.79 10.65 -3.71
C GLN A 33 19.68 9.50 -3.27
N ILE A 34 19.93 8.53 -4.16
CA ILE A 34 20.85 7.42 -3.92
C ILE A 34 22.29 7.95 -3.74
N PHE A 35 22.73 8.87 -4.59
CA PHE A 35 24.08 9.46 -4.53
C PHE A 35 24.26 10.32 -3.27
N LEU A 36 23.29 11.17 -2.91
CA LEU A 36 23.32 11.99 -1.70
C LEU A 36 23.37 11.14 -0.43
N ALA A 37 22.59 10.06 -0.36
CA ALA A 37 22.62 9.15 0.78
C ALA A 37 23.95 8.38 0.88
N GLN A 38 24.67 8.18 -0.24
CA GLN A 38 26.02 7.58 -0.27
C GLN A 38 27.13 8.58 0.07
N SER A 39 26.91 9.87 -0.23
CA SER A 39 27.90 10.94 -0.08
C SER A 39 27.86 11.61 1.31
N MET A 40 26.83 11.35 2.11
CA MET A 40 26.81 11.85 3.48
C MET A 40 27.87 11.12 4.30
N PRO A 41 28.88 11.82 4.83
CA PRO A 41 29.78 11.22 5.81
C PRO A 41 28.93 10.70 6.97
N GLN A 42 29.39 9.65 7.64
CA GLN A 42 28.75 9.01 8.80
C GLN A 42 28.63 9.96 10.02
N LEU A 43 28.09 11.16 9.79
CA LEU A 43 27.78 12.17 10.77
C LEU A 43 26.36 11.98 11.26
N ALA A 44 26.12 10.93 11.98
CA ALA A 44 25.03 10.84 12.95
C ALA A 44 25.08 9.48 13.64
N ASN A 45 26.17 9.19 14.30
CA ASN A 45 26.25 8.10 15.27
C ASN A 45 25.68 8.47 16.63
N GLN A 46 24.82 9.46 16.70
CA GLN A 46 24.04 9.70 17.91
C GLN A 46 22.55 9.77 17.52
N PRO A 47 21.73 8.80 17.99
CA PRO A 47 20.32 9.11 18.13
C PRO A 47 20.24 10.38 18.98
N PRO A 48 19.24 11.26 18.78
CA PRO A 48 19.06 12.40 19.65
C PRO A 48 19.11 11.87 21.08
N LYS A 49 20.01 12.42 21.89
CA LYS A 49 20.07 12.11 23.33
C LYS A 49 18.78 12.65 23.94
N LEU A 50 17.69 11.90 23.82
CA LEU A 50 16.57 12.01 24.72
C LEU A 50 17.10 11.56 26.07
N ASN A 51 17.36 12.52 26.97
CA ASN A 51 17.60 12.27 28.38
C ASN A 51 16.35 11.61 28.96
N TYR A 52 16.26 10.30 28.83
CA TYR A 52 15.29 9.51 29.56
C TYR A 52 15.82 9.35 30.97
N SER A 53 15.35 10.22 31.86
CA SER A 53 15.28 9.91 33.29
C SER A 53 14.50 8.61 33.43
N MET A 54 15.16 7.58 33.96
CA MET A 54 14.53 6.32 34.33
C MET A 54 13.65 6.54 35.57
N ASN A 55 12.52 7.16 35.38
CA ASN A 55 11.45 7.16 36.39
C ASN A 55 10.28 6.36 35.87
N ASN A 56 9.85 5.39 36.64
CA ASN A 56 8.77 4.43 36.48
C ASN A 56 7.46 5.03 35.94
N HIS A 57 7.41 5.28 34.61
CA HIS A 57 6.15 5.43 33.90
C HIS A 57 5.91 4.17 33.05
N PRO A 58 4.66 3.65 32.95
CA PRO A 58 4.34 2.54 32.09
C PRO A 58 4.86 2.89 30.70
N LYS A 59 5.68 1.99 30.09
CA LYS A 59 6.27 2.16 28.76
C LYS A 59 5.16 2.56 27.80
N ARG A 60 5.07 3.85 27.45
CA ARG A 60 4.27 4.30 26.29
C ARG A 60 4.92 3.69 25.09
N ASN A 61 4.34 2.60 24.59
CA ASN A 61 4.78 1.94 23.38
C ASN A 61 4.67 2.97 22.24
N PHE A 62 5.81 3.49 21.82
CA PHE A 62 5.89 4.47 20.76
C PHE A 62 5.63 3.77 19.43
N CYS A 63 4.62 4.20 18.70
CA CYS A 63 4.37 3.77 17.32
C CYS A 63 4.28 5.00 16.44
N ALA A 64 5.34 5.28 15.67
CA ALA A 64 5.27 6.33 14.67
C ALA A 64 4.60 5.80 13.41
N GLN A 65 3.72 6.61 12.84
CA GLN A 65 2.93 6.30 11.65
C GLN A 65 2.99 7.47 10.69
N GLN A 66 3.23 7.20 9.41
CA GLN A 66 3.26 8.21 8.36
C GLN A 66 2.57 7.68 7.10
N LEU A 67 1.55 8.37 6.62
CA LEU A 67 0.93 8.06 5.33
C LEU A 67 1.66 8.81 4.21
N LEU A 68 2.23 8.05 3.29
CA LEU A 68 2.90 8.52 2.08
C LEU A 68 1.88 8.48 0.94
N VAL A 69 1.63 9.61 0.29
CA VAL A 69 0.47 9.79 -0.62
C VAL A 69 0.86 10.10 -2.08
N SER A 70 2.12 9.93 -2.42
CA SER A 70 2.58 10.09 -3.80
C SER A 70 3.67 9.09 -4.14
N PRO A 71 3.77 8.63 -5.40
CA PRO A 71 4.84 7.73 -5.81
C PRO A 71 6.24 8.24 -5.44
N SER A 72 6.51 9.53 -5.63
CA SER A 72 7.80 10.12 -5.26
C SER A 72 8.08 10.00 -3.76
N ALA A 73 7.13 10.34 -2.91
CA ALA A 73 7.30 10.21 -1.45
C ALA A 73 7.49 8.75 -1.03
N ILE A 74 6.70 7.84 -1.60
CA ILE A 74 6.75 6.41 -1.30
C ILE A 74 8.12 5.83 -1.67
N PHE A 75 8.54 5.97 -2.93
CA PHE A 75 9.81 5.39 -3.39
C PHE A 75 11.03 6.06 -2.77
N SER A 76 11.03 7.39 -2.57
CA SER A 76 12.12 8.08 -1.89
C SER A 76 12.27 7.64 -0.44
N SER A 77 11.14 7.51 0.29
CA SER A 77 11.15 7.03 1.67
C SER A 77 11.66 5.59 1.76
N LEU A 78 11.13 4.69 0.91
CA LEU A 78 11.55 3.28 0.89
C LEU A 78 13.03 3.13 0.54
N ILE A 79 13.52 3.82 -0.49
CA ILE A 79 14.94 3.81 -0.87
C ILE A 79 15.81 4.35 0.26
N ALA A 80 15.41 5.46 0.90
CA ALA A 80 16.17 6.04 2.00
C ALA A 80 16.28 5.07 3.20
N ASP A 81 15.18 4.39 3.55
CA ASP A 81 15.18 3.42 4.63
C ASP A 81 16.04 2.18 4.28
N ILE A 82 15.93 1.65 3.05
CA ILE A 82 16.79 0.54 2.57
C ILE A 82 18.29 0.94 2.58
N GLN A 83 18.60 2.16 2.17
CA GLN A 83 20.00 2.63 2.17
C GLN A 83 20.60 2.75 3.55
N ARG A 84 19.78 3.11 4.56
CA ARG A 84 20.19 3.19 5.98
C ARG A 84 20.21 1.84 6.69
N ALA A 85 19.71 0.78 6.05
CA ALA A 85 19.70 -0.57 6.62
C ALA A 85 21.11 -1.03 7.00
N ARG A 86 21.22 -1.67 8.17
CA ARG A 86 22.48 -2.15 8.76
C ARG A 86 22.53 -3.67 8.98
N GLU A 87 21.37 -4.30 9.09
CA GLU A 87 21.23 -5.71 9.47
C GLU A 87 20.42 -6.50 8.45
N THR A 88 19.16 -6.10 8.23
CA THR A 88 18.22 -6.90 7.43
C THR A 88 17.35 -6.04 6.52
N ILE A 89 17.01 -6.60 5.36
CA ILE A 89 16.01 -6.07 4.44
C ILE A 89 15.11 -7.23 4.01
N ASP A 90 13.84 -7.18 4.41
CA ASP A 90 12.84 -8.17 4.04
C ASP A 90 11.77 -7.49 3.19
N MET A 91 11.55 -7.97 1.98
CA MET A 91 10.59 -7.37 1.04
C MET A 91 9.66 -8.43 0.45
N GLU A 92 8.36 -8.16 0.43
CA GLU A 92 7.36 -8.97 -0.24
C GLU A 92 6.52 -8.11 -1.18
N TYR A 93 6.49 -8.50 -2.46
CA TYR A 93 5.75 -7.76 -3.48
C TYR A 93 5.03 -8.68 -4.45
N TYR A 94 3.77 -8.36 -4.75
CA TYR A 94 3.02 -9.05 -5.78
C TYR A 94 3.66 -8.86 -7.16
N ILE A 95 4.05 -7.62 -7.51
CA ILE A 95 4.76 -7.31 -8.74
C ILE A 95 6.13 -6.70 -8.43
N PHE A 96 7.17 -7.39 -8.88
CA PHE A 96 8.52 -6.87 -9.01
C PHE A 96 8.94 -7.03 -10.48
N ALA A 97 8.91 -5.93 -11.25
CA ALA A 97 9.09 -5.98 -12.70
C ALA A 97 10.57 -5.84 -13.11
N ASN A 98 10.91 -6.33 -14.29
CA ASN A 98 12.22 -6.09 -14.91
C ASN A 98 12.17 -4.83 -15.80
N ASP A 99 11.84 -3.70 -15.21
CA ASP A 99 11.86 -2.38 -15.83
C ASP A 99 12.86 -1.46 -15.12
N ARG A 100 12.85 -0.16 -15.37
CA ARG A 100 13.81 0.78 -14.77
C ARG A 100 13.70 0.82 -13.25
N THR A 101 12.48 0.85 -12.73
CA THR A 101 12.21 0.87 -11.27
C THR A 101 12.67 -0.44 -10.64
N GLY A 102 12.27 -1.59 -11.21
CA GLY A 102 12.68 -2.88 -10.68
C GLY A 102 14.19 -3.10 -10.72
N ARG A 103 14.86 -2.71 -11.81
CA ARG A 103 16.34 -2.76 -11.91
C ARG A 103 17.02 -1.89 -10.87
N LEU A 104 16.49 -0.68 -10.63
CA LEU A 104 17.02 0.21 -9.59
C LEU A 104 16.94 -0.45 -8.21
N PHE A 105 15.79 -1.04 -7.86
CA PHE A 105 15.63 -1.75 -6.59
C PHE A 105 16.51 -3.00 -6.52
N ALA A 106 16.56 -3.80 -7.58
CA ALA A 106 17.44 -4.96 -7.66
C ALA A 106 18.90 -4.58 -7.41
N ASP A 107 19.39 -3.51 -8.04
CA ASP A 107 20.76 -3.03 -7.85
C ASP A 107 21.05 -2.54 -6.41
N ILE A 108 20.05 -1.94 -5.75
CA ILE A 108 20.16 -1.54 -4.35
C ILE A 108 20.25 -2.78 -3.45
N LEU A 109 19.34 -3.75 -3.63
CA LEU A 109 19.28 -4.97 -2.82
C LEU A 109 20.56 -5.80 -2.97
N ARG A 110 21.02 -6.00 -4.22
CA ARG A 110 22.30 -6.70 -4.52
C ARG A 110 23.48 -6.05 -3.83
N ARG A 111 23.58 -4.70 -3.86
CA ARG A 111 24.65 -3.99 -3.15
C ARG A 111 24.59 -4.20 -1.65
N LYS A 112 23.39 -4.18 -1.05
CA LYS A 112 23.22 -4.40 0.38
C LYS A 112 23.58 -5.84 0.77
N ALA A 113 23.21 -6.83 -0.03
CA ALA A 113 23.61 -8.22 0.19
C ALA A 113 25.15 -8.39 0.10
N ARG A 114 25.79 -7.82 -0.91
CA ARG A 114 27.29 -7.82 -1.01
C ARG A 114 27.97 -7.08 0.14
N GLN A 115 27.30 -6.16 0.81
CA GLN A 115 27.79 -5.50 2.03
C GLN A 115 27.61 -6.35 3.30
N GLY A 116 27.05 -7.56 3.16
CA GLY A 116 26.87 -8.51 4.27
C GLY A 116 25.53 -8.39 5.00
N LEU A 117 24.58 -7.58 4.52
CA LEU A 117 23.23 -7.57 5.10
C LEU A 117 22.45 -8.82 4.66
N ARG A 118 21.60 -9.34 5.53
CA ARG A 118 20.60 -10.34 5.12
C ARG A 118 19.52 -9.66 4.32
N VAL A 119 19.39 -10.02 3.05
CA VAL A 119 18.38 -9.47 2.14
C VAL A 119 17.48 -10.59 1.63
N ARG A 120 16.21 -10.56 1.99
CA ARG A 120 15.18 -11.52 1.56
C ARG A 120 14.17 -10.83 0.65
N LEU A 121 13.83 -11.45 -0.47
CA LEU A 121 12.83 -10.96 -1.40
C LEU A 121 11.84 -12.08 -1.74
N ILE A 122 10.58 -11.91 -1.33
CA ILE A 122 9.46 -12.79 -1.71
C ILE A 122 8.68 -12.12 -2.85
N VAL A 123 8.41 -12.87 -3.92
CA VAL A 123 7.60 -12.37 -5.03
C VAL A 123 6.50 -13.36 -5.41
N ASP A 124 5.35 -12.85 -5.87
CA ASP A 124 4.34 -13.71 -6.48
C ASP A 124 4.80 -14.16 -7.88
N GLY A 125 4.76 -15.44 -8.15
CA GLY A 125 5.26 -16.01 -9.42
C GLY A 125 4.50 -15.54 -10.65
N TYR A 126 3.19 -15.28 -10.52
CA TYR A 126 2.37 -14.75 -11.61
C TYR A 126 2.54 -13.24 -11.77
N GLY A 127 2.39 -12.49 -10.69
CA GLY A 127 2.52 -11.02 -10.72
C GLY A 127 3.91 -10.56 -11.13
N SER A 128 4.96 -11.29 -10.72
CA SER A 128 6.36 -10.98 -11.00
C SER A 128 6.96 -11.83 -12.14
N PHE A 129 6.13 -12.35 -13.04
CA PHE A 129 6.60 -13.13 -14.20
C PHE A 129 7.64 -12.36 -15.04
N SER A 130 7.47 -11.05 -15.18
CA SER A 130 8.37 -10.17 -15.92
C SER A 130 9.75 -9.96 -15.26
N LEU A 131 9.95 -10.40 -14.02
CA LEU A 131 11.26 -10.33 -13.34
C LEU A 131 12.35 -11.07 -14.16
N GLY A 132 11.96 -12.18 -14.81
CA GLY A 132 12.81 -12.91 -15.73
C GLY A 132 13.94 -13.70 -15.05
N ARG A 133 14.52 -14.65 -15.77
CA ARG A 133 15.54 -15.57 -15.23
C ARG A 133 16.87 -14.86 -14.92
N ASP A 134 17.27 -13.93 -15.79
CA ASP A 134 18.59 -13.28 -15.64
C ASP A 134 18.63 -12.37 -14.42
N MET A 135 17.57 -11.61 -14.17
CA MET A 135 17.52 -10.77 -12.97
C MET A 135 17.40 -11.62 -11.69
N ARG A 136 16.67 -12.74 -11.72
CA ARG A 136 16.59 -13.69 -10.60
C ARG A 136 18.00 -14.22 -10.27
N ARG A 137 18.72 -14.74 -11.26
CA ARG A 137 20.11 -15.20 -11.08
C ARG A 137 21.05 -14.11 -10.58
N ALA A 138 20.90 -12.88 -11.08
CA ALA A 138 21.72 -11.76 -10.65
C ALA A 138 21.48 -11.39 -9.17
N LEU A 139 20.23 -11.44 -8.69
CA LEU A 139 19.90 -11.24 -7.28
C LEU A 139 20.52 -12.35 -6.41
N GLU A 140 20.29 -13.61 -6.77
CA GLU A 140 20.76 -14.79 -6.04
C GLU A 140 22.29 -14.86 -5.99
N ASN A 141 22.98 -14.60 -7.12
CA ASN A 141 24.46 -14.61 -7.19
C ASN A 141 25.09 -13.54 -6.28
N ASP A 142 24.42 -12.45 -6.01
CA ASP A 142 24.89 -11.39 -5.13
C ASP A 142 24.43 -11.58 -3.65
N GLY A 143 23.80 -12.73 -3.33
CA GLY A 143 23.44 -13.12 -1.98
C GLY A 143 22.06 -12.65 -1.52
N VAL A 144 21.16 -12.25 -2.44
CA VAL A 144 19.76 -12.01 -2.11
C VAL A 144 19.02 -13.35 -2.02
N GLU A 145 18.40 -13.64 -0.89
CA GLU A 145 17.53 -14.80 -0.68
C GLU A 145 16.20 -14.56 -1.42
N LEU A 146 16.10 -15.03 -2.67
CA LEU A 146 14.92 -14.83 -3.51
C LEU A 146 13.99 -16.03 -3.44
N GLN A 147 12.77 -15.81 -2.98
CA GLN A 147 11.70 -16.81 -2.93
C GLN A 147 10.55 -16.42 -3.86
N SER A 148 9.85 -17.41 -4.38
CA SER A 148 8.73 -17.18 -5.28
C SER A 148 7.59 -18.15 -5.01
N HIS A 149 6.39 -17.62 -4.83
CA HIS A 149 5.20 -18.45 -4.75
C HIS A 149 4.83 -19.04 -6.11
N ALA A 150 4.21 -20.22 -6.10
CA ALA A 150 3.91 -20.97 -7.32
C ALA A 150 2.97 -20.19 -8.26
N LEU A 151 3.26 -20.25 -9.58
CA LEU A 151 2.54 -19.58 -10.66
C LEU A 151 1.03 -19.88 -10.73
N MET A 152 0.60 -21.06 -10.32
CA MET A 152 -0.73 -21.63 -10.62
C MET A 152 -1.64 -21.74 -9.39
N ARG A 153 -1.42 -20.99 -8.34
CA ARG A 153 -2.31 -21.00 -7.17
C ARG A 153 -3.52 -20.08 -7.37
N HIS A 154 -4.70 -20.52 -6.92
CA HIS A 154 -5.91 -19.69 -6.88
C HIS A 154 -5.73 -18.46 -5.98
N SER A 155 -4.98 -18.58 -4.88
CA SER A 155 -4.62 -17.49 -3.99
C SER A 155 -3.36 -16.78 -4.47
N ARG A 156 -3.40 -15.45 -4.57
CA ARG A 156 -2.24 -14.60 -4.87
C ARG A 156 -1.63 -14.07 -3.59
N TYR A 157 -0.31 -13.96 -3.57
CA TYR A 157 0.42 -13.20 -2.56
C TYR A 157 0.37 -11.73 -2.92
N HIS A 158 -0.73 -11.09 -2.52
CA HIS A 158 -1.03 -9.73 -2.97
C HIS A 158 -0.59 -8.66 -1.96
N ARG A 159 0.12 -9.05 -0.90
CA ARG A 159 0.77 -8.12 0.03
C ARG A 159 1.84 -7.31 -0.68
N LYS A 160 2.09 -6.10 -0.20
CA LYS A 160 3.20 -5.24 -0.58
C LYS A 160 3.73 -4.68 0.71
N MET A 161 4.86 -5.23 1.14
CA MET A 161 5.51 -4.83 2.38
C MET A 161 7.03 -4.85 2.25
N ALA A 162 7.68 -3.97 3.02
CA ALA A 162 9.11 -3.97 3.21
C ALA A 162 9.41 -3.73 4.68
N ILE A 163 10.35 -4.49 5.23
CA ILE A 163 10.76 -4.41 6.63
C ILE A 163 12.27 -4.18 6.64
N ILE A 164 12.70 -3.14 7.35
CA ILE A 164 14.09 -2.73 7.42
C ILE A 164 14.57 -2.81 8.86
N ASP A 165 15.62 -3.61 9.09
CA ASP A 165 16.26 -3.86 10.37
C ASP A 165 15.29 -4.29 11.49
N GLY A 166 14.12 -4.86 11.14
CA GLY A 166 13.06 -5.17 12.08
C GLY A 166 12.52 -3.95 12.85
N ARG A 167 12.77 -2.72 12.37
CA ARG A 167 12.45 -1.45 13.05
C ARG A 167 11.50 -0.56 12.28
N ILE A 168 11.51 -0.66 10.94
CA ILE A 168 10.66 0.11 10.04
C ILE A 168 9.92 -0.86 9.15
N ALA A 169 8.61 -0.63 8.98
CA ALA A 169 7.80 -1.36 8.01
C ALA A 169 7.08 -0.39 7.07
N HIS A 170 7.01 -0.77 5.79
CA HIS A 170 6.19 -0.13 4.77
C HIS A 170 5.12 -1.12 4.32
N ILE A 171 3.85 -0.73 4.35
CA ILE A 171 2.72 -1.54 3.85
C ILE A 171 1.79 -0.67 3.00
N GLY A 172 1.21 -1.22 1.93
CA GLY A 172 0.31 -0.42 1.08
C GLY A 172 -0.10 -1.11 -0.21
N GLY A 173 -0.53 -0.32 -1.20
CA GLY A 173 -1.02 -0.80 -2.49
C GLY A 173 0.05 -0.87 -3.59
N ILE A 174 1.16 -0.13 -3.45
CA ILE A 174 2.13 0.10 -4.53
C ILE A 174 3.06 -1.09 -4.75
N ASN A 175 3.33 -1.44 -6.01
CA ASN A 175 4.31 -2.46 -6.40
C ASN A 175 5.60 -1.83 -6.94
N ILE A 176 6.61 -2.66 -7.24
CA ILE A 176 7.90 -2.24 -7.79
C ILE A 176 7.87 -2.37 -9.32
N ALA A 177 7.36 -1.33 -10.00
CA ALA A 177 7.32 -1.25 -11.46
C ALA A 177 7.18 0.20 -11.92
N ASP A 178 7.63 0.49 -13.16
CA ASP A 178 7.63 1.83 -13.76
C ASP A 178 6.25 2.49 -13.77
N ARG A 179 5.18 1.72 -14.04
CA ARG A 179 3.83 2.27 -14.10
C ARG A 179 3.36 2.93 -12.81
N TYR A 180 3.84 2.49 -11.66
CA TYR A 180 3.53 3.11 -10.36
C TYR A 180 4.28 4.42 -10.14
N VAL A 181 5.35 4.65 -10.88
CA VAL A 181 6.23 5.80 -10.75
C VAL A 181 5.88 6.89 -11.77
N VAL A 182 5.82 6.50 -13.04
CA VAL A 182 5.69 7.44 -14.18
C VAL A 182 4.32 7.38 -14.84
N GLY A 183 3.48 6.43 -14.44
CA GLY A 183 2.18 6.17 -15.08
C GLY A 183 2.31 5.31 -16.33
N ASN A 184 1.22 5.21 -17.06
CA ASN A 184 1.10 4.51 -18.34
C ASN A 184 0.02 5.16 -19.22
N ALA A 185 -0.50 4.44 -20.22
CA ALA A 185 -1.58 4.92 -21.09
C ALA A 185 -2.89 5.27 -20.36
N LEU A 186 -3.07 4.83 -19.11
CA LEU A 186 -4.21 5.17 -18.24
C LEU A 186 -3.98 6.47 -17.44
N GLY A 187 -2.84 7.14 -17.62
CA GLY A 187 -2.46 8.34 -16.92
C GLY A 187 -1.48 8.10 -15.79
N LYS A 188 -1.34 9.09 -14.93
CA LYS A 188 -0.53 9.02 -13.71
C LYS A 188 -1.22 8.14 -12.68
N TRP A 189 -0.44 7.27 -12.00
CA TRP A 189 -0.94 6.40 -10.95
C TRP A 189 -0.87 7.07 -9.59
N TYR A 190 -1.95 6.92 -8.81
CA TYR A 190 -2.05 7.43 -7.44
C TYR A 190 -2.28 6.27 -6.49
N ASP A 191 -1.39 6.15 -5.53
CA ASP A 191 -1.47 5.12 -4.48
C ASP A 191 -0.96 5.69 -3.16
N VAL A 192 -1.18 4.95 -2.08
CA VAL A 192 -0.77 5.32 -0.73
C VAL A 192 0.00 4.19 -0.07
N GLN A 193 0.91 4.54 0.84
CA GLN A 193 1.68 3.59 1.62
C GLN A 193 1.81 4.09 3.05
N LEU A 194 1.62 3.21 4.01
CA LEU A 194 1.81 3.49 5.43
C LEU A 194 3.22 3.04 5.85
N ARG A 195 4.01 3.99 6.37
CA ARG A 195 5.31 3.74 7.00
C ARG A 195 5.10 3.67 8.51
N LEU A 196 5.56 2.60 9.13
CA LEU A 196 5.35 2.25 10.53
C LEU A 196 6.68 2.04 11.25
N MET A 197 6.74 2.43 12.53
CA MET A 197 7.85 2.15 13.44
C MET A 197 7.29 1.75 14.80
N GLY A 198 8.01 0.93 15.54
CA GLY A 198 7.62 0.48 16.89
C GLY A 198 7.19 -0.99 16.92
N ASP A 199 6.46 -1.39 17.95
CA ASP A 199 6.13 -2.80 18.24
C ASP A 199 5.40 -3.52 17.09
N VAL A 200 4.61 -2.80 16.32
CA VAL A 200 3.87 -3.31 15.17
C VAL A 200 4.78 -3.95 14.14
N VAL A 201 6.02 -3.45 14.00
CA VAL A 201 6.99 -3.98 13.04
C VAL A 201 7.34 -5.43 13.35
N GLY A 202 7.45 -5.78 14.63
CA GLY A 202 7.67 -7.17 15.05
C GLY A 202 6.54 -8.14 14.65
N ALA A 203 5.29 -7.66 14.63
CA ALA A 203 4.17 -8.47 14.14
C ALA A 203 4.23 -8.67 12.61
N ILE A 204 4.56 -7.61 11.87
CA ILE A 204 4.73 -7.65 10.40
C ILE A 204 5.95 -8.53 10.03
N SER A 205 7.04 -8.51 10.82
CA SER A 205 8.19 -9.39 10.62
C SER A 205 7.82 -10.86 10.76
N ARG A 206 7.03 -11.21 11.77
CA ARG A 206 6.53 -12.60 11.93
C ARG A 206 5.65 -13.03 10.77
N LEU A 207 4.85 -12.12 10.20
CA LEU A 207 4.06 -12.41 9.00
C LEU A 207 4.96 -12.70 7.80
N PHE A 208 6.01 -11.91 7.61
CA PHE A 208 6.99 -12.14 6.54
C PHE A 208 7.71 -13.49 6.72
N ASP A 209 8.14 -13.83 7.94
CA ASP A 209 8.77 -15.12 8.24
C ASP A 209 7.81 -16.28 7.96
N TYR A 210 6.53 -16.15 8.33
CA TYR A 210 5.49 -17.11 7.98
C TYR A 210 5.37 -17.30 6.46
N ASP A 211 5.31 -16.22 5.68
CA ASP A 211 5.23 -16.31 4.22
C ASP A 211 6.48 -16.94 3.61
N SER A 212 7.66 -16.67 4.18
CA SER A 212 8.93 -17.30 3.79
C SER A 212 8.89 -18.83 4.04
N TYR A 213 8.46 -19.27 5.21
CA TYR A 213 8.30 -20.71 5.51
C TYR A 213 7.30 -21.39 4.56
N VAL A 214 6.19 -20.74 4.26
CA VAL A 214 5.21 -21.27 3.30
C VAL A 214 5.78 -21.37 1.90
N CYS A 215 6.68 -20.47 1.47
CA CYS A 215 7.41 -20.59 0.21
C CYS A 215 8.28 -21.84 0.17
N GLU A 216 8.89 -22.20 1.28
CA GLU A 216 9.74 -23.40 1.45
C GLU A 216 8.94 -24.68 1.62
N GLY A 217 7.61 -24.59 1.75
CA GLY A 217 6.73 -25.74 2.00
C GLY A 217 6.71 -26.19 3.45
N ILE A 218 7.22 -25.36 4.36
CA ILE A 218 7.20 -25.61 5.79
C ILE A 218 5.82 -25.25 6.35
N ASP A 219 5.19 -26.18 7.04
CA ASP A 219 3.92 -25.95 7.74
C ASP A 219 4.19 -25.23 9.07
N CYS A 220 3.52 -24.10 9.27
CA CYS A 220 3.67 -23.30 10.48
C CYS A 220 2.37 -22.56 10.80
N GLU A 221 2.22 -22.14 12.05
CA GLU A 221 1.03 -21.39 12.48
C GLU A 221 0.99 -19.99 11.89
N VAL A 222 -0.20 -19.56 11.48
CA VAL A 222 -0.45 -18.19 11.05
C VAL A 222 -0.22 -17.25 12.23
N PRO A 223 0.65 -16.24 12.12
CA PRO A 223 0.88 -15.31 13.22
C PRO A 223 -0.37 -14.49 13.51
N MET A 224 -0.56 -14.15 14.78
CA MET A 224 -1.69 -13.33 15.22
C MET A 224 -1.56 -11.89 14.70
N PRO A 225 -2.66 -11.30 14.18
CA PRO A 225 -2.73 -9.90 13.82
C PRO A 225 -2.32 -8.98 14.98
N TYR A 226 -1.93 -7.74 14.65
CA TYR A 226 -1.54 -6.75 15.65
C TYR A 226 -2.72 -5.87 16.02
N TYR A 227 -3.04 -5.83 17.33
CA TYR A 227 -4.08 -4.98 17.89
C TYR A 227 -3.52 -4.17 19.05
N ARG A 228 -3.54 -2.85 18.90
CA ARG A 228 -3.20 -1.88 19.97
C ARG A 228 -4.15 -0.67 19.85
N ALA A 229 -4.32 0.05 20.94
CA ALA A 229 -5.16 1.24 20.94
C ALA A 229 -4.73 2.23 19.84
N GLY A 230 -5.62 2.47 18.87
CA GLY A 230 -5.42 3.40 17.76
C GLY A 230 -4.62 2.87 16.56
N LEU A 231 -4.16 1.60 16.57
CA LEU A 231 -3.55 0.94 15.41
C LEU A 231 -3.82 -0.56 15.44
N GLU A 232 -4.37 -1.04 14.33
CA GLU A 232 -4.56 -2.47 14.05
C GLU A 232 -3.89 -2.79 12.73
N VAL A 233 -3.20 -3.93 12.64
CA VAL A 233 -2.71 -4.48 11.37
C VAL A 233 -3.20 -5.90 11.26
N VAL A 234 -4.03 -6.14 10.25
CA VAL A 234 -4.66 -7.41 9.98
C VAL A 234 -4.23 -7.96 8.62
N TRP A 235 -4.20 -9.26 8.49
CA TRP A 235 -3.88 -9.94 7.24
C TRP A 235 -4.77 -11.14 7.01
N SER A 236 -4.93 -11.50 5.75
CA SER A 236 -5.68 -12.68 5.32
C SER A 236 -4.76 -13.79 4.86
N GLU A 237 -5.21 -15.02 5.13
CA GLU A 237 -4.64 -16.25 4.62
C GLU A 237 -5.70 -16.98 3.80
N SER A 238 -5.28 -17.59 2.68
CA SER A 238 -6.21 -18.24 1.75
C SER A 238 -6.98 -19.45 2.33
N ARG A 239 -6.62 -19.93 3.53
CA ARG A 239 -7.24 -21.09 4.16
C ARG A 239 -7.83 -20.79 5.54
N ALA A 240 -7.60 -19.62 6.09
CA ALA A 240 -7.95 -19.28 7.46
C ALA A 240 -8.77 -17.98 7.52
N GLY A 241 -10.08 -18.11 7.53
CA GLY A 241 -10.97 -17.00 7.82
C GLY A 241 -11.17 -16.00 6.69
N HIS A 242 -12.05 -15.02 6.93
CA HIS A 242 -12.40 -13.96 5.98
C HIS A 242 -11.99 -12.59 6.53
N ALA A 243 -10.77 -12.48 7.08
CA ALA A 243 -10.32 -11.29 7.79
C ALA A 243 -10.51 -9.97 7.00
N MET A 244 -10.33 -9.98 5.67
CA MET A 244 -10.57 -8.80 4.84
C MET A 244 -12.06 -8.48 4.71
N ALA A 245 -12.93 -9.50 4.61
CA ALA A 245 -14.37 -9.30 4.57
C ALA A 245 -14.92 -8.85 5.93
N GLU A 246 -14.38 -9.37 7.03
CA GLU A 246 -14.72 -8.96 8.40
C GLU A 246 -14.28 -7.53 8.67
N LEU A 247 -13.06 -7.15 8.26
CA LEU A 247 -12.58 -5.77 8.35
C LEU A 247 -13.47 -4.81 7.55
N LEU A 248 -13.88 -5.18 6.33
CA LEU A 248 -14.77 -4.35 5.53
C LEU A 248 -16.17 -4.23 6.16
N ASP A 249 -16.68 -5.32 6.74
CA ASP A 249 -17.95 -5.28 7.51
C ASP A 249 -17.86 -4.29 8.67
N ASP A 250 -16.75 -4.33 9.43
CA ASP A 250 -16.51 -3.40 10.55
C ASP A 250 -16.42 -1.96 10.04
N VAL A 251 -15.66 -1.70 8.98
CA VAL A 251 -15.54 -0.38 8.33
C VAL A 251 -16.89 0.20 7.95
N VAL A 252 -17.75 -0.60 7.30
CA VAL A 252 -19.07 -0.11 6.85
C VAL A 252 -20.05 0.04 7.99
N ARG A 253 -20.02 -0.85 8.98
CA ARG A 253 -20.94 -0.80 10.12
C ARG A 253 -20.59 0.28 11.13
N SER A 254 -19.31 0.55 11.34
CA SER A 254 -18.85 1.59 12.28
C SER A 254 -19.04 3.01 11.78
N ALA A 255 -19.23 3.22 10.47
CA ALA A 255 -19.50 4.54 9.90
C ALA A 255 -20.85 5.08 10.36
N THR A 256 -20.85 6.32 10.89
CA THR A 256 -22.02 7.02 11.43
C THR A 256 -22.39 8.26 10.64
N GLN A 257 -21.43 8.96 10.04
CA GLN A 257 -21.63 10.20 9.29
C GLN A 257 -21.16 10.06 7.83
N SER A 258 -19.94 9.58 7.62
CA SER A 258 -19.35 9.53 6.29
C SER A 258 -18.42 8.32 6.11
N LEU A 259 -18.46 7.75 4.91
CA LEU A 259 -17.57 6.67 4.49
C LEU A 259 -17.01 6.99 3.10
N LEU A 260 -15.72 7.29 3.02
CA LEU A 260 -15.02 7.55 1.77
C LEU A 260 -14.16 6.34 1.41
N LEU A 261 -14.43 5.73 0.26
CA LEU A 261 -13.77 4.50 -0.21
C LEU A 261 -12.98 4.78 -1.49
N THR A 262 -11.76 4.27 -1.60
CA THR A 262 -10.98 4.26 -2.85
C THR A 262 -10.58 2.84 -3.22
N THR A 263 -10.70 2.47 -4.48
CA THR A 263 -10.24 1.16 -4.99
C THR A 263 -10.01 1.22 -6.50
N PRO A 264 -8.98 0.55 -7.04
CA PRO A 264 -8.82 0.41 -8.50
C PRO A 264 -9.83 -0.56 -9.11
N TYR A 265 -10.32 -1.54 -8.32
CA TYR A 265 -11.23 -2.58 -8.78
C TYR A 265 -12.44 -2.63 -7.86
N PHE A 266 -13.58 -2.18 -8.38
CA PHE A 266 -14.84 -2.25 -7.70
C PHE A 266 -15.69 -3.38 -8.26
N MET A 267 -15.42 -4.59 -7.78
CA MET A 267 -16.16 -5.80 -8.16
C MET A 267 -16.57 -6.58 -6.91
N PRO A 268 -17.26 -5.90 -5.98
CA PRO A 268 -17.58 -6.51 -4.70
C PRO A 268 -18.63 -7.61 -4.85
N PRO A 269 -18.62 -8.62 -3.97
CA PRO A 269 -19.74 -9.55 -3.82
C PRO A 269 -21.04 -8.82 -3.51
N ARG A 270 -22.17 -9.43 -3.82
CA ARG A 270 -23.52 -8.84 -3.54
C ARG A 270 -23.71 -8.45 -2.07
N ARG A 271 -23.10 -9.21 -1.14
CA ARG A 271 -23.13 -8.89 0.29
C ARG A 271 -22.58 -7.48 0.56
N VAL A 272 -21.49 -7.08 -0.10
CA VAL A 272 -20.88 -5.75 0.09
C VAL A 272 -21.80 -4.66 -0.44
N ILE A 273 -22.45 -4.86 -1.60
CA ILE A 273 -23.47 -3.92 -2.11
C ILE A 273 -24.61 -3.77 -1.10
N ALA A 274 -25.08 -4.86 -0.50
CA ALA A 274 -26.11 -4.81 0.54
C ALA A 274 -25.65 -4.05 1.80
N LEU A 275 -24.38 -4.21 2.21
CA LEU A 275 -23.79 -3.46 3.32
C LEU A 275 -23.73 -1.95 3.03
N LEU A 276 -23.26 -1.55 1.84
CA LEU A 276 -23.23 -0.14 1.44
C LEU A 276 -24.64 0.47 1.40
N ARG A 277 -25.61 -0.27 0.85
CA ARG A 277 -27.02 0.14 0.88
C ARG A 277 -27.53 0.37 2.31
N ALA A 278 -27.22 -0.55 3.22
CA ALA A 278 -27.63 -0.43 4.62
C ALA A 278 -26.96 0.77 5.31
N ALA A 279 -25.72 1.12 4.95
CA ALA A 279 -25.05 2.33 5.45
C ALA A 279 -25.76 3.60 4.96
N VAL A 280 -26.08 3.69 3.66
CA VAL A 280 -26.85 4.82 3.09
C VAL A 280 -28.22 4.94 3.75
N GLN A 281 -28.91 3.81 3.99
CA GLN A 281 -30.22 3.80 4.67
C GLN A 281 -30.15 4.27 6.14
N ARG A 282 -28.98 4.12 6.79
CA ARG A 282 -28.72 4.70 8.13
C ARG A 282 -28.43 6.21 8.08
N GLY A 283 -28.35 6.82 6.89
CA GLY A 283 -28.03 8.25 6.72
C GLY A 283 -26.52 8.52 6.57
N VAL A 284 -25.67 7.49 6.42
CA VAL A 284 -24.24 7.65 6.20
C VAL A 284 -24.00 8.15 4.77
N GLY A 285 -23.24 9.23 4.61
CA GLY A 285 -22.77 9.71 3.31
C GLY A 285 -21.67 8.80 2.76
N VAL A 286 -22.01 7.88 1.84
CA VAL A 286 -21.06 6.94 1.26
C VAL A 286 -20.56 7.46 -0.07
N THR A 287 -19.25 7.73 -0.19
CA THR A 287 -18.59 8.14 -1.44
C THR A 287 -17.57 7.07 -1.88
N LEU A 288 -17.65 6.68 -3.15
CA LEU A 288 -16.76 5.71 -3.78
C LEU A 288 -15.96 6.38 -4.91
N LEU A 289 -14.63 6.42 -4.78
CA LEU A 289 -13.72 6.91 -5.82
C LEU A 289 -13.07 5.73 -6.54
N ILE A 290 -13.18 5.72 -7.86
CA ILE A 290 -12.60 4.70 -8.74
C ILE A 290 -11.90 5.35 -9.94
N PRO A 291 -10.96 4.66 -10.62
CA PRO A 291 -10.37 5.15 -11.85
C PRO A 291 -11.38 5.14 -13.01
N GLU A 292 -11.14 5.96 -14.03
CA GLU A 292 -11.96 6.02 -15.25
C GLU A 292 -11.98 4.70 -16.03
N ARG A 293 -10.88 3.96 -16.01
CA ARG A 293 -10.71 2.66 -16.68
C ARG A 293 -9.95 1.71 -15.79
N CYS A 294 -10.27 0.43 -15.91
CA CYS A 294 -9.47 -0.63 -15.34
C CYS A 294 -8.26 -0.93 -16.26
N ASP A 295 -7.10 -1.31 -15.69
CA ASP A 295 -5.92 -1.74 -16.45
C ASP A 295 -6.08 -3.16 -17.04
N VAL A 296 -7.11 -3.89 -16.62
CA VAL A 296 -7.52 -5.19 -17.17
C VAL A 296 -8.86 -5.04 -17.88
N TRP A 297 -8.84 -5.10 -19.21
CA TRP A 297 -10.02 -4.82 -20.05
C TRP A 297 -11.28 -5.61 -19.66
N MET A 298 -11.15 -6.91 -19.40
CA MET A 298 -12.30 -7.74 -19.01
C MET A 298 -12.92 -7.26 -17.68
N LEU A 299 -12.09 -6.87 -16.72
CA LEU A 299 -12.55 -6.40 -15.40
C LEU A 299 -13.23 -5.04 -15.49
N ASP A 300 -12.86 -4.19 -16.47
CA ASP A 300 -13.50 -2.89 -16.69
C ASP A 300 -15.00 -3.05 -16.95
N HIS A 301 -15.41 -4.07 -17.71
CA HIS A 301 -16.81 -4.33 -18.02
C HIS A 301 -17.62 -4.86 -16.83
N VAL A 302 -17.00 -5.69 -15.99
CA VAL A 302 -17.62 -6.17 -14.74
C VAL A 302 -17.78 -5.00 -13.76
N MET A 303 -16.74 -4.16 -13.62
CA MET A 303 -16.74 -3.00 -12.75
C MET A 303 -17.89 -2.02 -13.13
N ARG A 304 -18.11 -1.73 -14.42
CA ARG A 304 -19.20 -0.86 -14.90
C ARG A 304 -20.57 -1.34 -14.47
N ARG A 305 -20.79 -2.64 -14.46
CA ARG A 305 -22.04 -3.21 -13.99
C ARG A 305 -22.20 -3.03 -12.48
N ARG A 306 -21.17 -3.32 -11.68
CA ARG A 306 -21.19 -3.13 -10.22
C ARG A 306 -21.35 -1.67 -9.83
N LEU A 307 -20.82 -0.77 -10.67
CA LEU A 307 -21.01 0.67 -10.52
C LEU A 307 -22.49 1.06 -10.57
N SER A 308 -23.27 0.52 -11.49
CA SER A 308 -24.71 0.77 -11.57
C SER A 308 -25.44 0.31 -10.30
N GLU A 309 -25.09 -0.88 -9.78
CA GLU A 309 -25.66 -1.40 -8.53
C GLU A 309 -25.34 -0.50 -7.31
N ALA A 310 -24.13 0.09 -7.25
CA ALA A 310 -23.74 1.02 -6.19
C ALA A 310 -24.53 2.34 -6.27
N LEU A 311 -24.70 2.90 -7.47
CA LEU A 311 -25.50 4.10 -7.70
C LEU A 311 -26.98 3.91 -7.32
N GLU A 312 -27.55 2.75 -7.66
CA GLU A 312 -28.94 2.38 -7.28
C GLU A 312 -29.11 2.25 -5.75
N CYS A 313 -28.01 2.02 -5.03
CA CYS A 313 -28.01 2.00 -3.56
C CYS A 313 -27.87 3.39 -2.92
N GLY A 314 -27.69 4.45 -3.73
CA GLY A 314 -27.47 5.82 -3.23
C GLY A 314 -26.04 6.13 -2.85
N VAL A 315 -25.05 5.32 -3.31
CA VAL A 315 -23.61 5.62 -3.15
C VAL A 315 -23.23 6.74 -4.10
N ASP A 316 -22.56 7.79 -3.58
CA ASP A 316 -21.98 8.87 -4.39
C ASP A 316 -20.72 8.35 -5.07
N VAL A 317 -20.81 7.98 -6.35
CA VAL A 317 -19.69 7.47 -7.11
C VAL A 317 -18.97 8.60 -7.83
N ARG A 318 -17.64 8.62 -7.70
CA ARG A 318 -16.74 9.60 -8.32
C ARG A 318 -15.70 8.90 -9.19
N ILE A 319 -15.60 9.32 -10.44
CA ILE A 319 -14.67 8.77 -11.44
C ILE A 319 -13.48 9.70 -11.57
N CYS A 320 -12.28 9.25 -11.17
CA CYS A 320 -11.03 9.99 -11.36
C CYS A 320 -10.67 10.04 -12.84
N ARG A 321 -10.63 11.25 -13.44
CA ARG A 321 -10.37 11.43 -14.86
C ARG A 321 -8.89 11.65 -15.14
N GLY A 322 -8.38 11.03 -16.24
CA GLY A 322 -6.99 11.18 -16.67
C GLY A 322 -5.94 10.66 -15.69
N ALA A 323 -6.36 9.87 -14.71
CA ALA A 323 -5.51 9.31 -13.67
C ALA A 323 -5.95 7.88 -13.33
N PHE A 324 -5.01 7.04 -12.93
CA PHE A 324 -5.29 5.70 -12.41
C PHE A 324 -5.20 5.70 -10.88
N LEU A 325 -6.35 5.75 -10.22
CA LEU A 325 -6.45 5.64 -8.77
C LEU A 325 -6.26 4.18 -8.37
N HIS A 326 -5.10 3.87 -7.78
CA HIS A 326 -4.75 2.50 -7.37
C HIS A 326 -4.77 2.30 -5.85
N SER A 327 -5.05 3.35 -5.07
CA SER A 327 -5.14 3.25 -3.60
C SER A 327 -6.30 2.37 -3.14
N LYS A 328 -6.08 1.65 -2.03
CA LYS A 328 -7.07 0.88 -1.30
C LYS A 328 -7.16 1.50 0.09
N LEU A 329 -8.10 2.43 0.21
CA LEU A 329 -8.24 3.24 1.42
C LEU A 329 -9.72 3.42 1.75
N ALA A 330 -10.04 3.34 3.05
CA ALA A 330 -11.30 3.79 3.61
C ALA A 330 -11.04 4.87 4.66
N LEU A 331 -11.77 5.98 4.57
CA LEU A 331 -11.79 7.01 5.62
C LEU A 331 -13.19 7.05 6.23
N ILE A 332 -13.27 6.77 7.51
CA ILE A 332 -14.50 6.64 8.28
C ILE A 332 -14.63 7.88 9.19
N ASP A 333 -15.73 8.62 9.04
CA ASP A 333 -16.13 9.77 9.88
C ASP A 333 -15.03 10.83 10.08
N ASN A 334 -14.02 10.88 9.18
CA ASN A 334 -12.80 11.67 9.32
C ASN A 334 -11.98 11.41 10.60
N GLU A 335 -12.15 10.25 11.21
CA GLU A 335 -11.53 9.87 12.48
C GLU A 335 -10.67 8.60 12.37
N ARG A 336 -11.00 7.70 11.44
CA ARG A 336 -10.32 6.42 11.26
C ARG A 336 -10.00 6.17 9.79
N VAL A 337 -8.78 5.71 9.53
CA VAL A 337 -8.31 5.31 8.19
C VAL A 337 -8.00 3.83 8.16
N VAL A 338 -8.46 3.15 7.12
CA VAL A 338 -8.04 1.79 6.78
C VAL A 338 -7.29 1.83 5.44
N VAL A 339 -6.08 1.28 5.39
CA VAL A 339 -5.20 1.36 4.21
C VAL A 339 -4.35 0.10 4.08
N GLY A 340 -4.10 -0.35 2.84
CA GLY A 340 -3.24 -1.50 2.59
C GLY A 340 -3.32 -2.03 1.16
N SER A 341 -3.34 -3.35 1.02
CA SER A 341 -3.24 -4.02 -0.28
C SER A 341 -4.57 -4.53 -0.85
N ALA A 342 -5.64 -4.68 -0.03
CA ALA A 342 -6.89 -5.31 -0.43
C ALA A 342 -7.79 -4.41 -1.27
N ASN A 343 -8.16 -4.87 -2.47
CA ASN A 343 -9.17 -4.22 -3.30
C ASN A 343 -10.60 -4.53 -2.81
N LEU A 344 -11.57 -3.79 -3.32
CA LEU A 344 -13.00 -4.09 -3.12
C LEU A 344 -13.50 -5.10 -4.19
N ASP A 345 -12.87 -6.28 -4.21
CA ASP A 345 -13.25 -7.39 -5.07
C ASP A 345 -13.29 -8.72 -4.30
N ALA A 346 -13.93 -9.74 -4.90
CA ALA A 346 -14.10 -11.03 -4.23
C ALA A 346 -12.77 -11.74 -3.96
N ARG A 347 -11.75 -11.56 -4.82
CA ARG A 347 -10.44 -12.20 -4.62
C ARG A 347 -9.72 -11.64 -3.42
N SER A 348 -9.68 -10.30 -3.27
CA SER A 348 -9.04 -9.67 -2.11
C SER A 348 -9.78 -9.98 -0.80
N LEU A 349 -11.11 -10.09 -0.85
CA LEU A 349 -11.90 -10.34 0.35
C LEU A 349 -11.83 -11.80 0.84
N TYR A 350 -11.65 -12.79 -0.08
CA TYR A 350 -11.83 -14.21 0.29
C TYR A 350 -10.68 -15.14 -0.12
N HIS A 351 -9.81 -14.73 -1.04
CA HIS A 351 -8.86 -15.66 -1.67
C HIS A 351 -7.41 -15.23 -1.58
N ASN A 352 -7.13 -13.95 -1.77
CA ASN A 352 -5.75 -13.46 -1.76
C ASN A 352 -5.20 -13.34 -0.34
N ARG A 353 -3.88 -13.35 -0.25
CA ARG A 353 -3.15 -12.94 0.93
C ARG A 353 -2.95 -11.43 0.87
N GLU A 354 -3.59 -10.73 1.77
CA GLU A 354 -3.63 -9.27 1.85
C GLU A 354 -3.13 -8.80 3.21
N ILE A 355 -2.78 -7.51 3.31
CA ILE A 355 -2.44 -6.83 4.55
C ILE A 355 -3.10 -5.45 4.57
N MET A 356 -3.78 -5.12 5.67
CA MET A 356 -4.43 -3.84 5.89
C MET A 356 -4.08 -3.30 7.27
N ALA A 357 -3.93 -1.98 7.39
CA ALA A 357 -3.83 -1.29 8.67
C ALA A 357 -5.05 -0.39 8.88
N SER A 358 -5.56 -0.37 10.10
CA SER A 358 -6.61 0.52 10.57
C SER A 358 -6.03 1.43 11.65
N THR A 359 -6.17 2.75 11.52
CA THR A 359 -5.59 3.70 12.47
C THR A 359 -6.45 4.91 12.72
N THR A 360 -6.40 5.42 13.96
CA THR A 360 -6.99 6.70 14.40
C THR A 360 -5.93 7.79 14.62
N ASN A 361 -4.70 7.58 14.12
CA ASN A 361 -3.64 8.59 14.22
C ASN A 361 -4.06 9.84 13.44
N ARG A 362 -4.12 10.99 14.11
CA ARG A 362 -4.64 12.26 13.56
C ARG A 362 -3.87 12.75 12.34
N GLU A 363 -2.54 12.56 12.29
CA GLU A 363 -1.71 12.99 11.16
C GLU A 363 -1.95 12.10 9.93
N VAL A 364 -2.12 10.78 10.15
CA VAL A 364 -2.47 9.81 9.11
C VAL A 364 -3.86 10.11 8.57
N VAL A 365 -4.84 10.34 9.44
CA VAL A 365 -6.22 10.71 9.08
C VAL A 365 -6.24 12.00 8.26
N ALA A 366 -5.55 13.06 8.72
CA ALA A 366 -5.47 14.32 8.00
C ALA A 366 -4.77 14.17 6.63
N SER A 367 -3.74 13.32 6.52
CA SER A 367 -3.06 13.04 5.25
C SER A 367 -3.94 12.26 4.29
N ALA A 368 -4.71 11.29 4.79
CA ALA A 368 -5.69 10.54 4.01
C ALA A 368 -6.80 11.46 3.50
N ARG A 369 -7.31 12.36 4.34
CA ARG A 369 -8.32 13.34 3.93
C ARG A 369 -7.81 14.23 2.80
N ARG A 370 -6.62 14.83 2.93
CA ARG A 370 -6.01 15.65 1.88
C ARG A 370 -5.80 14.87 0.57
N PHE A 371 -5.39 13.60 0.66
CA PHE A 371 -5.26 12.74 -0.51
C PHE A 371 -6.60 12.53 -1.19
N ILE A 372 -7.65 12.17 -0.45
CA ILE A 372 -9.01 11.98 -0.99
C ILE A 372 -9.52 13.28 -1.62
N ASP A 373 -9.35 14.43 -0.97
CA ASP A 373 -9.78 15.74 -1.50
C ASP A 373 -9.08 16.06 -2.83
N SER A 374 -7.78 15.72 -2.95
CA SER A 374 -7.06 15.89 -4.21
C SER A 374 -7.56 14.96 -5.32
N MET A 375 -8.06 13.77 -4.99
CA MET A 375 -8.66 12.85 -5.96
C MET A 375 -10.09 13.28 -6.33
N LEU A 376 -10.85 13.79 -5.38
CA LEU A 376 -12.18 14.37 -5.64
C LEU A 376 -12.09 15.57 -6.60
N ALA A 377 -11.07 16.41 -6.46
CA ALA A 377 -10.85 17.59 -7.31
C ALA A 377 -10.65 17.24 -8.80
N ILE A 378 -10.18 16.02 -9.12
CA ILE A 378 -10.02 15.52 -10.49
C ILE A 378 -11.10 14.51 -10.90
N SER A 379 -12.12 14.36 -10.07
CA SER A 379 -13.20 13.38 -10.28
C SER A 379 -14.48 14.04 -10.79
N THR A 380 -15.26 13.26 -11.51
CA THR A 380 -16.60 13.64 -11.95
C THR A 380 -17.62 12.58 -11.61
N GLU A 381 -18.88 12.91 -11.63
CA GLU A 381 -19.96 11.93 -11.60
C GLU A 381 -19.90 10.98 -12.81
N PRO A 382 -20.38 9.74 -12.67
CA PRO A 382 -20.41 8.79 -13.76
C PRO A 382 -21.40 9.22 -14.86
N THR A 383 -20.93 9.23 -16.10
CA THR A 383 -21.75 9.43 -17.29
C THR A 383 -22.46 8.13 -17.70
N GLN A 384 -23.38 8.19 -18.67
CA GLN A 384 -23.97 7.00 -19.27
C GLN A 384 -22.92 6.06 -19.89
N LYS A 385 -21.82 6.63 -20.46
CA LYS A 385 -20.71 5.87 -21.02
C LYS A 385 -19.99 5.05 -19.97
N ASP A 386 -19.81 5.60 -18.77
CA ASP A 386 -19.12 4.91 -17.66
C ASP A 386 -19.95 3.73 -17.12
N ARG A 387 -21.26 3.75 -17.30
CA ARG A 387 -22.18 2.66 -16.88
C ARG A 387 -22.38 1.57 -17.93
N ARG A 388 -22.00 1.83 -19.19
CA ARG A 388 -22.26 0.92 -20.30
C ARG A 388 -21.20 -0.17 -20.40
N SER A 389 -21.59 -1.41 -20.11
CA SER A 389 -20.80 -2.59 -20.44
C SER A 389 -21.05 -3.00 -21.89
N LEU A 390 -19.98 -3.32 -22.63
CA LEU A 390 -20.08 -3.87 -23.98
C LEU A 390 -20.20 -5.40 -24.00
N ILE A 391 -20.01 -6.04 -22.83
CA ILE A 391 -20.09 -7.49 -22.67
C ILE A 391 -21.50 -7.85 -22.17
N PRO A 392 -22.13 -8.89 -22.73
CA PRO A 392 -23.41 -9.40 -22.26
C PRO A 392 -23.38 -9.74 -20.76
N SER A 393 -24.49 -9.51 -20.07
CA SER A 393 -24.59 -9.73 -18.62
C SER A 393 -24.28 -11.17 -18.19
N LEU A 394 -24.59 -12.15 -19.03
CA LEU A 394 -24.28 -13.56 -18.78
C LEU A 394 -22.77 -13.82 -18.75
N LEU A 395 -22.01 -13.23 -19.67
CA LEU A 395 -20.55 -13.36 -19.72
C LEU A 395 -19.86 -12.64 -18.55
N CYS A 396 -20.40 -11.47 -18.13
CA CYS A 396 -19.94 -10.81 -16.92
C CYS A 396 -20.10 -11.71 -15.68
N ARG A 397 -21.23 -12.44 -15.56
CA ARG A 397 -21.44 -13.39 -14.44
C ARG A 397 -20.44 -14.56 -14.46
N CYS A 398 -20.08 -15.06 -15.64
CA CYS A 398 -19.07 -16.11 -15.77
C CYS A 398 -17.70 -15.60 -15.30
N ILE A 399 -17.33 -14.36 -15.68
CA ILE A 399 -16.08 -13.71 -15.24
C ILE A 399 -16.09 -13.50 -13.73
N GLU A 400 -17.21 -13.01 -13.16
CA GLU A 400 -17.41 -12.85 -11.73
C GLU A 400 -17.25 -14.17 -10.96
N GLY A 401 -17.75 -15.28 -11.51
CA GLY A 401 -17.61 -16.61 -10.90
C GLY A 401 -16.19 -17.18 -10.98
N TRP A 402 -15.33 -16.59 -11.81
CA TRP A 402 -13.92 -16.96 -11.95
C TRP A 402 -12.99 -16.07 -11.12
N LEU A 403 -13.47 -14.92 -10.67
CA LEU A 403 -12.79 -13.97 -9.78
C LEU A 403 -13.02 -14.33 -8.32
#